data_a04e437df0379d0d1b3a55a61ffdf2f0
#
_entry.id   a04e437df0379d0d1b3a55a61ffdf2f0
#
_cell.length_a   1.000
_cell.length_b   1.000
_cell.length_c   1.000
_cell.angle_alpha   90.00
_cell.angle_beta   90.00
_cell.angle_gamma   90.00
#
_symmetry.space_group_name_H-M   'P 1'
#
loop_
_entity.id
_entity.type
_entity.pdbx_description
1 polymer ?
#
loop_
_entity_poly.entity_id
_entity_poly.type
_entity_poly.pdbx_seq_one_letter_code
_entity_poly.pdbx_strand_id
1 'polypeptide(L)'
;MTAGLAVILALVGGASSLRSLPALALLAYSASLLKALLQFHHSKKGIVKIMPESVPITVAHGDGIGPEIMEATLAILKGAGASLDIETIVIGEKAYLAGNAAGIEPSAWDSLRRTKVFLKAPITTPQGGGYKSLNVTVRKTMGLYANVRPCVSYDPFVKTKHPNMDVVIVRENEEDLYAGIEYRQTEQMMLSLKLISRPGSEKIVRYAFDYARRNNRKKVTCFTKDNIMKLSDGLFHKVFDEIAAEYPEIENEHWIVDIGAAKLADTPEAFDVLVMPNLYGDILSDVAAQIAGSVGLAGSANIGENVAMFEAIHGSAPRRAGQNMANPSGLLLGAIMMLVHINQADVAERVHNAWLRTIEDGIHTYDIYKEGVSREKVGTKEFAEAVIERIGQKPEKLKAVEYKAGGSEAVNAQTSKHEAEQKATIGVDVFLDWNKGTADELGAAIKSIEGDLNLTMISNRGVKVWPEGSPETFITDHWRCRFVSRTDGGPVTHAQIIGVLGRIHEAGYDFIQTENLCNFDDKAGYQG
;
A
#
# COMPACT_ATOMS: atom_id res chain seq x y z
N MET A 1 20.07 -23.35 31.38
CA MET A 1 20.97 -24.50 31.72
C MET A 1 20.36 -25.86 31.42
N THR A 2 19.07 -26.02 31.25
CA THR A 2 18.39 -27.35 31.08
C THR A 2 18.29 -27.83 29.62
N ALA A 3 18.36 -26.95 28.63
CA ALA A 3 18.26 -27.34 27.21
C ALA A 3 19.60 -27.83 26.61
N GLY A 4 20.74 -27.40 27.14
CA GLY A 4 22.06 -27.82 26.66
C GLY A 4 22.45 -29.25 27.06
N LEU A 5 21.87 -29.78 28.14
CA LEU A 5 22.16 -31.13 28.61
C LEU A 5 21.48 -32.22 27.81
N ALA A 6 20.34 -31.90 27.19
CA ALA A 6 19.57 -32.84 26.37
C ALA A 6 20.21 -33.10 24.99
N VAL A 7 20.92 -32.13 24.43
CA VAL A 7 21.61 -32.27 23.12
C VAL A 7 22.90 -33.09 23.26
N ILE A 8 23.58 -33.01 24.42
CA ILE A 8 24.80 -33.79 24.69
C ILE A 8 24.47 -35.27 24.90
N LEU A 9 23.32 -35.62 25.47
CA LEU A 9 22.85 -36.98 25.65
C LEU A 9 22.36 -37.67 24.36
N ALA A 10 21.97 -36.87 23.35
CA ALA A 10 21.53 -37.40 22.06
C ALA A 10 22.72 -37.72 21.10
N LEU A 11 23.90 -37.12 21.33
CA LEU A 11 25.11 -37.36 20.50
C LEU A 11 25.95 -38.55 20.95
N VAL A 12 25.65 -39.14 22.09
CA VAL A 12 26.30 -40.37 22.58
C VAL A 12 25.32 -41.52 22.34
N GLY A 13 25.06 -41.83 21.06
CA GLY A 13 24.30 -43.02 20.66
C GLY A 13 25.05 -44.31 21.09
N GLY A 14 24.51 -45.06 22.06
CA GLY A 14 25.03 -46.37 22.43
C GLY A 14 24.96 -46.63 23.93
N ALA A 15 23.81 -46.54 24.54
CA ALA A 15 23.60 -46.71 25.97
C ALA A 15 23.45 -48.18 26.43
N SER A 16 24.23 -49.13 25.92
CA SER A 16 24.19 -50.53 26.42
C SER A 16 25.47 -51.06 27.08
N SER A 17 26.58 -50.25 27.14
CA SER A 17 27.85 -50.73 27.68
C SER A 17 28.41 -49.98 28.90
N LEU A 18 27.68 -49.04 29.51
CA LEU A 18 28.18 -48.18 30.60
C LEU A 18 27.73 -48.63 32.04
N ARG A 19 27.27 -49.86 32.22
CA ARG A 19 26.81 -50.35 33.56
C ARG A 19 27.89 -50.97 34.44
N SER A 20 29.20 -50.93 34.07
CA SER A 20 30.26 -51.61 34.82
C SER A 20 31.52 -50.79 35.14
N LEU A 21 31.47 -49.48 35.09
CA LEU A 21 32.60 -48.65 35.45
C LEU A 21 32.47 -48.10 36.89
N PRO A 22 33.52 -48.20 37.75
CA PRO A 22 33.50 -47.65 39.11
C PRO A 22 33.40 -46.12 39.10
N ALA A 23 32.70 -45.55 40.07
CA ALA A 23 32.43 -44.12 40.20
C ALA A 23 33.65 -43.18 40.06
N LEU A 24 34.84 -43.66 40.41
CA LEU A 24 36.10 -42.93 40.25
C LEU A 24 36.54 -42.74 38.78
N ALA A 25 36.18 -43.67 37.89
CA ALA A 25 36.50 -43.55 36.45
C ALA A 25 35.59 -42.54 35.76
N LEU A 26 34.32 -42.42 36.19
CA LEU A 26 33.39 -41.41 35.69
C LEU A 26 33.78 -39.97 36.11
N LEU A 27 34.34 -39.79 37.32
CA LEU A 27 34.85 -38.51 37.79
C LEU A 27 36.15 -38.10 37.08
N ALA A 28 37.02 -39.07 36.76
CA ALA A 28 38.24 -38.79 35.99
C ALA A 28 37.94 -38.44 34.54
N TYR A 29 36.93 -39.09 33.95
CA TYR A 29 36.50 -38.78 32.56
C TYR A 29 35.81 -37.42 32.45
N SER A 30 34.97 -37.07 33.46
CA SER A 30 34.34 -35.74 33.52
C SER A 30 35.35 -34.63 33.77
N ALA A 31 36.35 -34.86 34.59
CA ALA A 31 37.43 -33.90 34.82
C ALA A 31 38.34 -33.69 33.59
N SER A 32 38.58 -34.77 32.83
CA SER A 32 39.33 -34.70 31.57
C SER A 32 38.57 -33.99 30.46
N LEU A 33 37.23 -34.21 30.36
CA LEU A 33 36.35 -33.50 29.43
C LEU A 33 36.24 -32.02 29.79
N LEU A 34 36.14 -31.71 31.09
CA LEU A 34 36.09 -30.31 31.57
C LEU A 34 37.40 -29.58 31.31
N LYS A 35 38.57 -30.25 31.48
CA LYS A 35 39.88 -29.69 31.12
C LYS A 35 39.99 -29.50 29.60
N ALA A 36 39.53 -30.43 28.78
CA ALA A 36 39.50 -30.27 27.33
C ALA A 36 38.62 -29.11 26.89
N LEU A 37 37.44 -28.97 27.50
CA LEU A 37 36.52 -27.84 27.26
C LEU A 37 37.11 -26.50 27.73
N LEU A 38 37.82 -26.46 28.86
CA LEU A 38 38.49 -25.28 29.35
C LEU A 38 39.74 -24.92 28.52
N GLN A 39 40.47 -25.91 27.98
CA GLN A 39 41.56 -25.66 27.04
C GLN A 39 41.06 -25.19 25.66
N PHE A 40 39.89 -25.66 25.19
CA PHE A 40 39.24 -25.13 24.01
C PHE A 40 38.78 -23.68 24.21
N HIS A 41 38.43 -23.30 25.45
CA HIS A 41 37.97 -21.92 25.77
C HIS A 41 39.17 -20.92 25.87
N HIS A 42 40.42 -21.40 26.08
CA HIS A 42 41.61 -20.53 26.16
C HIS A 42 42.41 -20.44 24.85
N SER A 43 42.09 -21.23 23.84
CA SER A 43 42.93 -21.35 22.64
C SER A 43 42.39 -20.66 21.38
N LYS A 44 41.34 -19.87 21.42
CA LYS A 44 40.99 -18.97 20.30
C LYS A 44 40.19 -17.76 20.80
N LYS A 45 40.88 -16.66 21.12
CA LYS A 45 40.33 -15.31 20.86
C LYS A 45 40.27 -15.10 19.34
N GLY A 46 39.51 -15.91 18.66
CA GLY A 46 38.94 -15.62 17.34
C GLY A 46 37.45 -15.48 17.58
N ILE A 47 36.95 -14.25 17.52
CA ILE A 47 35.53 -14.00 17.39
C ILE A 47 35.11 -14.79 16.15
N VAL A 48 34.47 -15.96 16.33
CA VAL A 48 33.67 -16.58 15.27
C VAL A 48 32.55 -15.59 15.04
N LYS A 49 32.72 -14.70 14.08
CA LYS A 49 31.68 -13.85 13.55
C LYS A 49 30.70 -14.85 12.90
N ILE A 50 29.67 -15.24 13.65
CA ILE A 50 28.55 -15.97 13.08
C ILE A 50 28.03 -15.00 12.03
N MET A 51 28.34 -15.28 10.76
CA MET A 51 27.74 -14.53 9.65
C MET A 51 26.23 -14.70 9.80
N PRO A 52 25.44 -13.63 9.82
CA PRO A 52 24.01 -13.77 9.86
C PRO A 52 23.58 -14.64 8.68
N GLU A 53 22.62 -15.54 8.92
CA GLU A 53 22.04 -16.37 7.88
C GLU A 53 21.53 -15.49 6.74
N SER A 54 21.86 -15.84 5.50
CA SER A 54 21.46 -15.06 4.33
C SER A 54 19.94 -15.11 4.16
N VAL A 55 19.29 -13.95 4.06
CA VAL A 55 17.83 -13.86 3.93
C VAL A 55 17.44 -13.88 2.46
N PRO A 56 16.60 -14.83 2.01
CA PRO A 56 16.14 -14.87 0.63
C PRO A 56 15.20 -13.69 0.34
N ILE A 57 15.47 -12.97 -0.74
CA ILE A 57 14.66 -11.89 -1.26
C ILE A 57 14.45 -12.03 -2.77
N THR A 58 13.28 -11.61 -3.26
CA THR A 58 13.06 -11.45 -4.70
C THR A 58 13.42 -10.03 -5.13
N VAL A 59 14.09 -9.89 -6.27
CA VAL A 59 14.49 -8.59 -6.84
C VAL A 59 13.99 -8.48 -8.28
N ALA A 60 13.41 -7.31 -8.62
CA ALA A 60 13.07 -6.96 -10.00
C ALA A 60 13.69 -5.62 -10.40
N HIS A 61 14.47 -5.63 -11.46
CA HIS A 61 15.15 -4.43 -11.98
C HIS A 61 14.18 -3.46 -12.67
N GLY A 62 12.97 -3.89 -13.01
CA GLY A 62 11.94 -3.04 -13.60
C GLY A 62 12.28 -2.49 -14.98
N ASP A 63 11.69 -1.33 -15.29
CA ASP A 63 11.78 -0.67 -16.59
C ASP A 63 12.40 0.73 -16.46
N GLY A 64 12.74 1.33 -17.60
CA GLY A 64 13.25 2.70 -17.67
C GLY A 64 14.51 2.91 -16.85
N ILE A 65 14.47 3.79 -15.84
CA ILE A 65 15.58 4.05 -14.92
C ILE A 65 15.77 2.92 -13.89
N GLY A 66 14.84 1.96 -13.84
CA GLY A 66 14.83 0.87 -12.85
C GLY A 66 16.14 0.12 -12.73
N PRO A 67 16.73 -0.40 -13.83
CA PRO A 67 17.98 -1.16 -13.79
C PRO A 67 19.13 -0.37 -13.13
N GLU A 68 19.35 0.89 -13.51
CA GLU A 68 20.46 1.69 -12.98
C GLU A 68 20.30 2.02 -11.50
N ILE A 69 19.09 2.35 -11.03
CA ILE A 69 18.87 2.62 -9.61
C ILE A 69 18.86 1.34 -8.75
N MET A 70 18.48 0.19 -9.33
CA MET A 70 18.56 -1.10 -8.63
C MET A 70 20.02 -1.53 -8.46
N GLU A 71 20.85 -1.44 -9.50
CA GLU A 71 22.27 -1.75 -9.42
C GLU A 71 22.97 -0.87 -8.38
N ALA A 72 22.69 0.44 -8.38
CA ALA A 72 23.19 1.39 -7.37
C ALA A 72 22.77 0.99 -5.96
N THR A 73 21.49 0.66 -5.76
CA THR A 73 20.95 0.24 -4.46
C THR A 73 21.61 -1.04 -3.97
N LEU A 74 21.67 -2.09 -4.80
CA LEU A 74 22.28 -3.37 -4.44
C LEU A 74 23.78 -3.23 -4.14
N ALA A 75 24.51 -2.36 -4.87
CA ALA A 75 25.91 -2.07 -4.59
C ALA A 75 26.09 -1.46 -3.19
N ILE A 76 25.23 -0.50 -2.79
CA ILE A 76 25.25 0.10 -1.47
C ILE A 76 24.94 -0.94 -0.38
N LEU A 77 23.89 -1.77 -0.56
CA LEU A 77 23.53 -2.81 0.40
C LEU A 77 24.68 -3.81 0.61
N LYS A 78 25.30 -4.25 -0.49
CA LYS A 78 26.48 -5.13 -0.48
C LYS A 78 27.66 -4.47 0.24
N GLY A 79 27.95 -3.21 -0.08
CA GLY A 79 29.02 -2.44 0.57
C GLY A 79 28.82 -2.29 2.08
N ALA A 80 27.56 -2.19 2.53
CA ALA A 80 27.20 -2.13 3.95
C ALA A 80 27.19 -3.51 4.64
N GLY A 81 27.40 -4.60 3.92
CA GLY A 81 27.43 -5.96 4.47
C GLY A 81 26.05 -6.56 4.72
N ALA A 82 25.03 -6.19 3.93
CA ALA A 82 23.74 -6.87 3.97
C ALA A 82 23.88 -8.35 3.59
N SER A 83 23.24 -9.23 4.37
CA SER A 83 23.25 -10.68 4.15
C SER A 83 21.97 -11.08 3.41
N LEU A 84 22.02 -11.08 2.07
CA LEU A 84 20.89 -11.29 1.19
C LEU A 84 21.18 -12.45 0.22
N ASP A 85 20.19 -13.34 0.04
CA ASP A 85 20.14 -14.32 -1.03
C ASP A 85 19.14 -13.85 -2.08
N ILE A 86 19.65 -13.40 -3.24
CA ILE A 86 18.88 -12.64 -4.21
C ILE A 86 18.38 -13.56 -5.34
N GLU A 87 17.05 -13.65 -5.45
CA GLU A 87 16.36 -14.26 -6.59
C GLU A 87 15.87 -13.17 -7.54
N THR A 88 16.45 -13.09 -8.73
CA THR A 88 16.04 -12.09 -9.73
C THR A 88 14.90 -12.61 -10.59
N ILE A 89 13.85 -11.79 -10.74
CA ILE A 89 12.72 -12.04 -11.63
C ILE A 89 12.62 -10.97 -12.72
N VAL A 90 12.02 -11.35 -13.86
CA VAL A 90 11.71 -10.42 -14.96
C VAL A 90 10.23 -10.08 -14.91
N ILE A 91 9.93 -8.78 -14.81
CA ILE A 91 8.56 -8.24 -14.79
C ILE A 91 8.54 -6.91 -15.56
N GLY A 92 7.35 -6.48 -15.96
CA GLY A 92 7.13 -5.21 -16.66
C GLY A 92 7.12 -5.36 -18.18
N GLU A 93 7.56 -4.33 -18.88
CA GLU A 93 7.51 -4.23 -20.33
C GLU A 93 8.28 -5.37 -21.02
N LYS A 94 9.45 -5.75 -20.50
CA LYS A 94 10.25 -6.85 -21.05
C LYS A 94 9.52 -8.19 -21.00
N ALA A 95 8.85 -8.52 -19.90
CA ALA A 95 8.06 -9.74 -19.79
C ALA A 95 6.85 -9.72 -20.72
N TYR A 96 6.20 -8.57 -20.87
CA TYR A 96 5.08 -8.39 -21.79
C TYR A 96 5.51 -8.59 -23.26
N LEU A 97 6.58 -7.95 -23.69
CA LEU A 97 7.13 -8.08 -25.06
C LEU A 97 7.63 -9.49 -25.36
N ALA A 98 8.04 -10.25 -24.33
CA ALA A 98 8.39 -11.67 -24.45
C ALA A 98 7.17 -12.60 -24.57
N GLY A 99 5.94 -12.07 -24.56
CA GLY A 99 4.69 -12.83 -24.76
C GLY A 99 3.88 -13.10 -23.50
N ASN A 100 4.31 -12.61 -22.33
CA ASN A 100 3.54 -12.72 -21.09
C ASN A 100 2.53 -11.58 -20.98
N ALA A 101 1.29 -11.81 -21.42
CA ALA A 101 0.23 -10.80 -21.46
C ALA A 101 -0.03 -10.09 -20.12
N ALA A 102 0.30 -10.72 -18.99
CA ALA A 102 0.22 -10.15 -17.66
C ALA A 102 1.43 -9.30 -17.26
N GLY A 103 2.50 -9.25 -18.08
CA GLY A 103 3.76 -8.56 -17.74
C GLY A 103 4.56 -9.22 -16.60
N ILE A 104 4.22 -10.46 -16.22
CA ILE A 104 4.89 -11.23 -15.17
C ILE A 104 4.85 -12.73 -15.53
N GLU A 105 5.95 -13.42 -15.33
CA GLU A 105 6.03 -14.86 -15.58
C GLU A 105 5.44 -15.66 -14.40
N PRO A 106 4.86 -16.87 -14.65
CA PRO A 106 4.36 -17.73 -13.57
C PRO A 106 5.42 -18.05 -12.51
N SER A 107 6.67 -18.30 -12.91
CA SER A 107 7.80 -18.57 -12.01
C SER A 107 8.11 -17.42 -11.03
N ALA A 108 7.81 -16.19 -11.42
CA ALA A 108 7.99 -15.02 -10.57
C ALA A 108 7.08 -15.07 -9.34
N TRP A 109 5.84 -15.57 -9.50
CA TRP A 109 4.92 -15.75 -8.37
C TRP A 109 5.43 -16.78 -7.36
N ASP A 110 6.11 -17.82 -7.83
CA ASP A 110 6.68 -18.85 -6.95
C ASP A 110 7.86 -18.29 -6.14
N SER A 111 8.70 -17.46 -6.76
CA SER A 111 9.75 -16.72 -6.05
C SER A 111 9.15 -15.82 -4.97
N LEU A 112 8.15 -14.97 -5.29
CA LEU A 112 7.49 -14.06 -4.35
C LEU A 112 6.88 -14.82 -3.15
N ARG A 113 6.22 -15.95 -3.38
CA ARG A 113 5.65 -16.77 -2.29
C ARG A 113 6.70 -17.43 -1.42
N ARG A 114 7.85 -17.80 -1.99
CA ARG A 114 8.95 -18.45 -1.27
C ARG A 114 9.73 -17.46 -0.43
N THR A 115 10.16 -16.33 -1.00
CA THR A 115 10.99 -15.34 -0.34
C THR A 115 10.20 -14.44 0.60
N LYS A 116 8.92 -14.15 0.27
CA LYS A 116 8.01 -13.27 1.01
C LYS A 116 8.49 -11.81 1.12
N VAL A 117 9.63 -11.49 0.57
CA VAL A 117 10.26 -10.17 0.57
C VAL A 117 10.62 -9.79 -0.86
N PHE A 118 10.10 -8.67 -1.31
CA PHE A 118 10.27 -8.21 -2.68
C PHE A 118 10.84 -6.80 -2.75
N LEU A 119 12.01 -6.64 -3.32
CA LEU A 119 12.58 -5.34 -3.67
C LEU A 119 12.40 -5.10 -5.16
N LYS A 120 11.65 -4.06 -5.52
CA LYS A 120 11.22 -3.81 -6.88
C LYS A 120 11.56 -2.39 -7.33
N ALA A 121 12.27 -2.25 -8.43
CA ALA A 121 12.42 -0.97 -9.12
C ALA A 121 11.15 -0.60 -9.91
N PRO A 122 11.00 0.65 -10.35
CA PRO A 122 9.82 1.11 -11.08
C PRO A 122 9.51 0.31 -12.34
N ILE A 123 8.22 0.13 -12.63
CA ILE A 123 7.71 -0.57 -13.81
C ILE A 123 6.87 0.40 -14.62
N THR A 124 6.99 0.34 -15.95
CA THR A 124 6.17 1.12 -16.87
C THR A 124 4.76 0.53 -16.94
N THR A 125 3.75 1.37 -16.72
CA THR A 125 2.34 1.03 -16.98
C THR A 125 1.94 1.72 -18.28
N PRO A 126 1.52 0.99 -19.35
CA PRO A 126 1.08 1.60 -20.59
C PRO A 126 -0.12 2.51 -20.38
N GLN A 127 -0.17 3.64 -21.13
CA GLN A 127 -1.32 4.55 -21.12
C GLN A 127 -2.31 4.14 -22.23
N GLY A 128 -3.60 4.14 -21.91
CA GLY A 128 -4.69 4.00 -22.88
C GLY A 128 -4.93 2.60 -23.46
N GLY A 129 -3.99 1.67 -23.34
CA GLY A 129 -4.12 0.27 -23.82
C GLY A 129 -2.89 -0.55 -23.49
N GLY A 130 -3.00 -1.88 -23.55
CA GLY A 130 -1.92 -2.81 -23.19
C GLY A 130 -2.26 -3.64 -21.95
N TYR A 131 -1.27 -4.00 -21.16
CA TYR A 131 -1.48 -4.78 -19.93
C TYR A 131 -1.94 -3.89 -18.76
N LYS A 132 -2.74 -4.47 -17.84
CA LYS A 132 -3.14 -3.80 -16.59
C LYS A 132 -1.91 -3.46 -15.75
N SER A 133 -2.02 -2.41 -14.93
CA SER A 133 -0.92 -2.04 -14.02
C SER A 133 -0.43 -3.25 -13.23
N LEU A 134 0.80 -3.64 -13.48
CA LEU A 134 1.42 -4.78 -12.81
C LEU A 134 1.66 -4.48 -11.32
N ASN A 135 1.90 -3.21 -10.96
CA ASN A 135 1.98 -2.79 -9.58
C ASN A 135 0.69 -3.12 -8.82
N VAL A 136 -0.47 -2.76 -9.41
CA VAL A 136 -1.79 -3.07 -8.83
C VAL A 136 -2.01 -4.58 -8.77
N THR A 137 -1.65 -5.31 -9.84
CA THR A 137 -1.78 -6.77 -9.90
C THR A 137 -0.99 -7.45 -8.80
N VAL A 138 0.29 -7.09 -8.59
CA VAL A 138 1.13 -7.66 -7.53
C VAL A 138 0.56 -7.34 -6.15
N ARG A 139 0.20 -6.07 -5.88
CA ARG A 139 -0.36 -5.64 -4.60
C ARG A 139 -1.60 -6.45 -4.22
N LYS A 140 -2.55 -6.57 -5.13
CA LYS A 140 -3.80 -7.32 -4.90
C LYS A 140 -3.59 -8.83 -4.81
N THR A 141 -2.77 -9.42 -5.69
CA THR A 141 -2.53 -10.87 -5.69
C THR A 141 -1.80 -11.33 -4.42
N MET A 142 -0.91 -10.50 -3.89
CA MET A 142 -0.12 -10.81 -2.70
C MET A 142 -0.76 -10.28 -1.40
N GLY A 143 -1.93 -9.63 -1.47
CA GLY A 143 -2.64 -9.10 -0.30
C GLY A 143 -1.87 -7.99 0.41
N LEU A 144 -1.25 -7.08 -0.35
CA LEU A 144 -0.47 -5.98 0.20
C LEU A 144 -1.39 -4.79 0.52
N TYR A 145 -2.08 -4.87 1.65
CA TYR A 145 -3.18 -3.98 2.01
C TYR A 145 -2.75 -2.56 2.46
N ALA A 146 -1.52 -2.39 2.95
CA ALA A 146 -1.01 -1.11 3.42
C ALA A 146 0.20 -0.65 2.61
N ASN A 147 0.17 0.59 2.09
CA ASN A 147 1.31 1.23 1.47
C ASN A 147 1.80 2.40 2.32
N VAL A 148 3.00 2.27 2.86
CA VAL A 148 3.62 3.23 3.79
C VAL A 148 4.61 4.09 3.02
N ARG A 149 4.42 5.41 3.06
CA ARG A 149 5.21 6.41 2.32
C ARG A 149 5.68 7.52 3.25
N PRO A 150 6.88 7.44 3.84
CA PRO A 150 7.47 8.54 4.59
C PRO A 150 7.87 9.69 3.66
N CYS A 151 7.53 10.92 4.05
CA CYS A 151 7.83 12.15 3.33
C CYS A 151 8.52 13.11 4.30
N VAL A 152 9.86 13.13 4.28
CA VAL A 152 10.70 13.83 5.24
C VAL A 152 11.50 14.91 4.54
N SER A 153 11.59 16.09 5.15
CA SER A 153 12.46 17.19 4.70
C SER A 153 13.91 16.97 5.13
N TYR A 154 14.83 17.26 4.24
CA TYR A 154 16.29 17.25 4.49
C TYR A 154 16.88 18.67 4.36
N ASP A 155 16.10 19.69 4.68
CA ASP A 155 16.58 21.08 4.76
C ASP A 155 17.68 21.20 5.85
N PRO A 156 18.72 21.99 5.64
CA PRO A 156 18.95 22.94 4.55
C PRO A 156 19.66 22.35 3.32
N PHE A 157 19.97 21.07 3.31
CA PHE A 157 20.76 20.42 2.28
C PHE A 157 19.94 20.13 1.01
N VAL A 158 18.68 19.76 1.16
CA VAL A 158 17.70 19.70 0.09
C VAL A 158 16.66 20.79 0.34
N LYS A 159 16.63 21.80 -0.54
CA LYS A 159 15.76 22.97 -0.33
C LYS A 159 14.29 22.64 -0.48
N THR A 160 13.54 23.01 0.53
CA THR A 160 12.08 22.95 0.56
C THR A 160 11.49 24.24 1.18
N LYS A 161 10.17 24.41 1.06
CA LYS A 161 9.43 25.46 1.79
C LYS A 161 9.04 25.01 3.21
N HIS A 162 9.16 23.72 3.51
CA HIS A 162 8.72 23.08 4.75
C HIS A 162 9.88 22.34 5.41
N PRO A 163 10.81 23.07 6.06
CA PRO A 163 12.06 22.52 6.60
C PRO A 163 11.85 21.49 7.71
N ASN A 164 10.72 21.54 8.40
CA ASN A 164 10.40 20.65 9.53
C ASN A 164 9.38 19.55 9.16
N MET A 165 9.11 19.35 7.87
CA MET A 165 8.16 18.33 7.44
C MET A 165 8.68 16.92 7.73
N ASP A 166 7.89 16.15 8.47
CA ASP A 166 8.11 14.72 8.73
C ASP A 166 6.74 14.03 8.84
N VAL A 167 6.18 13.69 7.69
CA VAL A 167 4.84 13.10 7.55
C VAL A 167 4.94 11.71 6.96
N VAL A 168 4.12 10.79 7.48
CA VAL A 168 4.00 9.44 6.91
C VAL A 168 2.59 9.24 6.37
N ILE A 169 2.47 8.88 5.09
CA ILE A 169 1.19 8.52 4.48
C ILE A 169 1.05 7.01 4.48
N VAL A 170 -0.04 6.53 5.12
CA VAL A 170 -0.49 5.14 5.13
C VAL A 170 -1.68 5.06 4.19
N ARG A 171 -1.42 4.64 2.96
CA ARG A 171 -2.37 4.53 1.86
C ARG A 171 -3.02 3.16 1.86
N GLU A 172 -4.36 3.10 1.80
CA GLU A 172 -5.08 1.86 1.46
C GLU A 172 -4.63 1.38 0.06
N ASN A 173 -4.53 0.06 -0.18
CA ASN A 173 -3.77 -0.43 -1.32
C ASN A 173 -4.43 -1.56 -2.13
N GLU A 174 -5.67 -1.96 -1.82
CA GLU A 174 -6.36 -3.09 -2.47
C GLU A 174 -7.70 -2.71 -3.12
N GLU A 175 -8.37 -1.67 -2.63
CA GLU A 175 -9.74 -1.28 -3.00
C GLU A 175 -9.81 0.07 -3.71
N ASP A 176 -10.90 0.80 -3.47
CA ASP A 176 -11.22 2.10 -4.04
C ASP A 176 -11.39 2.02 -5.58
N LEU A 177 -11.14 3.09 -6.29
CA LEU A 177 -11.12 3.13 -7.76
C LEU A 177 -10.02 2.26 -8.37
N TYR A 178 -9.01 1.90 -7.60
CA TYR A 178 -7.96 0.95 -7.98
C TYR A 178 -8.45 -0.51 -8.10
N ALA A 179 -9.73 -0.79 -7.76
CA ALA A 179 -10.39 -2.03 -8.15
C ALA A 179 -10.39 -2.21 -9.67
N GLY A 180 -10.40 -1.11 -10.43
CA GLY A 180 -10.31 -1.10 -11.89
C GLY A 180 -11.54 -1.71 -12.54
N ILE A 181 -12.72 -1.54 -11.93
CA ILE A 181 -13.99 -2.02 -12.45
C ILE A 181 -14.64 -0.88 -13.20
N GLU A 182 -14.63 -0.97 -14.51
CA GLU A 182 -15.15 0.06 -15.39
C GLU A 182 -16.05 -0.54 -16.48
N TYR A 183 -17.08 0.20 -16.86
CA TYR A 183 -18.00 -0.18 -17.91
C TYR A 183 -18.28 1.00 -18.84
N ARG A 184 -18.30 0.75 -20.12
CA ARG A 184 -18.96 1.64 -21.06
C ARG A 184 -20.45 1.31 -21.04
N GLN A 185 -21.26 2.24 -20.53
CA GLN A 185 -22.70 2.04 -20.33
C GLN A 185 -23.50 2.41 -21.58
N THR A 186 -23.17 3.55 -22.19
CA THR A 186 -23.84 4.09 -23.38
C THR A 186 -22.79 4.65 -24.34
N GLU A 187 -23.23 5.34 -25.39
CA GLU A 187 -22.30 6.06 -26.27
C GLU A 187 -21.57 7.17 -25.52
N GLN A 188 -22.24 7.85 -24.59
CA GLN A 188 -21.75 9.03 -23.90
C GLN A 188 -21.25 8.76 -22.47
N MET A 189 -21.55 7.59 -21.86
CA MET A 189 -21.30 7.34 -20.44
C MET A 189 -20.35 6.19 -20.18
N MET A 190 -19.31 6.48 -19.40
CA MET A 190 -18.43 5.50 -18.76
C MET A 190 -18.69 5.49 -17.26
N LEU A 191 -18.71 4.31 -16.66
CA LEU A 191 -18.91 4.10 -15.23
C LEU A 191 -17.64 3.48 -14.61
N SER A 192 -17.23 3.99 -13.45
CA SER A 192 -16.18 3.39 -12.62
C SER A 192 -16.73 3.13 -11.22
N LEU A 193 -16.48 1.94 -10.66
CA LEU A 193 -16.95 1.57 -9.34
C LEU A 193 -15.87 1.85 -8.29
N LYS A 194 -16.21 2.69 -7.31
CA LYS A 194 -15.42 2.89 -6.10
C LYS A 194 -15.87 1.88 -5.05
N LEU A 195 -14.96 1.01 -4.60
CA LEU A 195 -15.24 -0.01 -3.59
C LEU A 195 -14.58 0.37 -2.26
N ILE A 196 -15.36 0.44 -1.20
CA ILE A 196 -14.87 0.59 0.17
C ILE A 196 -15.53 -0.49 1.01
N SER A 197 -14.74 -1.39 1.56
CA SER A 197 -15.23 -2.43 2.46
C SER A 197 -14.87 -2.14 3.92
N ARG A 198 -15.70 -2.60 4.85
CA ARG A 198 -15.40 -2.51 6.28
C ARG A 198 -14.11 -3.28 6.62
N PRO A 199 -13.91 -4.55 6.19
CA PRO A 199 -12.67 -5.28 6.48
C PRO A 199 -11.41 -4.61 5.94
N GLY A 200 -11.45 -4.05 4.72
CA GLY A 200 -10.35 -3.30 4.14
C GLY A 200 -10.04 -2.03 4.94
N SER A 201 -11.08 -1.27 5.30
CA SER A 201 -10.96 -0.06 6.13
C SER A 201 -10.39 -0.39 7.53
N GLU A 202 -10.86 -1.47 8.19
CA GLU A 202 -10.35 -1.90 9.49
C GLU A 202 -8.85 -2.26 9.42
N LYS A 203 -8.44 -3.00 8.39
CA LYS A 203 -7.03 -3.40 8.20
C LYS A 203 -6.11 -2.18 8.09
N ILE A 204 -6.45 -1.25 7.20
CA ILE A 204 -5.56 -0.10 6.94
C ILE A 204 -5.55 0.91 8.07
N VAL A 205 -6.70 1.18 8.69
CA VAL A 205 -6.78 2.12 9.83
C VAL A 205 -6.04 1.56 11.03
N ARG A 206 -6.25 0.29 11.38
CA ARG A 206 -5.52 -0.38 12.46
C ARG A 206 -4.02 -0.37 12.21
N TYR A 207 -3.60 -0.63 10.97
CA TYR A 207 -2.20 -0.54 10.60
C TYR A 207 -1.62 0.86 10.84
N ALA A 208 -2.35 1.93 10.50
CA ALA A 208 -1.90 3.32 10.69
C ALA A 208 -1.69 3.65 12.18
N PHE A 209 -2.60 3.23 13.06
CA PHE A 209 -2.44 3.41 14.50
C PHE A 209 -1.31 2.55 15.08
N ASP A 210 -1.18 1.30 14.68
CA ASP A 210 -0.07 0.44 15.09
C ASP A 210 1.27 0.96 14.59
N TYR A 211 1.32 1.50 13.38
CA TYR A 211 2.50 2.18 12.84
C TYR A 211 2.87 3.39 13.71
N ALA A 212 1.89 4.23 14.05
CA ALA A 212 2.10 5.39 14.90
C ALA A 212 2.65 4.97 16.27
N ARG A 213 2.05 3.97 16.93
CA ARG A 213 2.50 3.44 18.22
C ARG A 213 3.94 2.93 18.17
N ARG A 214 4.28 2.09 17.19
CA ARG A 214 5.62 1.48 17.05
C ARG A 214 6.72 2.51 16.72
N ASN A 215 6.37 3.55 15.98
CA ASN A 215 7.32 4.58 15.57
C ASN A 215 7.28 5.84 16.44
N ASN A 216 6.64 5.78 17.63
CA ASN A 216 6.49 6.89 18.56
C ASN A 216 5.85 8.16 17.94
N ARG A 217 5.02 7.99 16.91
CA ARG A 217 4.21 9.03 16.31
C ARG A 217 3.06 9.39 17.28
N LYS A 218 2.58 10.62 17.22
CA LYS A 218 1.66 11.16 18.22
C LYS A 218 0.24 11.34 17.72
N LYS A 219 0.08 11.46 16.39
CA LYS A 219 -1.21 11.78 15.80
C LYS A 219 -1.45 10.96 14.53
N VAL A 220 -2.70 10.48 14.37
CA VAL A 220 -3.19 9.87 13.12
C VAL A 220 -4.34 10.73 12.61
N THR A 221 -4.20 11.24 11.39
CA THR A 221 -5.23 12.03 10.71
C THR A 221 -5.83 11.25 9.56
N CYS A 222 -7.15 11.15 9.50
CA CYS A 222 -7.88 10.50 8.43
C CYS A 222 -8.35 11.52 7.38
N PHE A 223 -8.16 11.22 6.09
CA PHE A 223 -8.70 12.02 4.99
C PHE A 223 -9.75 11.24 4.22
N THR A 224 -10.93 11.81 4.07
CA THR A 224 -12.03 11.26 3.22
C THR A 224 -12.80 12.36 2.51
N LYS A 225 -13.71 12.00 1.61
CA LYS A 225 -14.68 12.91 0.99
C LYS A 225 -16.12 12.55 1.40
N ASP A 226 -16.33 12.24 2.65
CA ASP A 226 -17.59 11.73 3.21
C ASP A 226 -18.75 12.74 3.19
N ASN A 227 -18.47 14.04 3.04
CA ASN A 227 -19.49 15.05 2.81
C ASN A 227 -20.21 14.89 1.45
N ILE A 228 -19.59 14.18 0.48
CA ILE A 228 -20.14 13.83 -0.82
C ILE A 228 -20.45 12.35 -0.89
N MET A 229 -19.48 11.48 -0.62
CA MET A 229 -19.62 10.02 -0.65
C MET A 229 -19.96 9.49 0.73
N LYS A 230 -21.17 9.79 1.18
CA LYS A 230 -21.63 9.54 2.56
C LYS A 230 -21.68 8.06 2.95
N LEU A 231 -21.82 7.16 1.98
CA LEU A 231 -21.83 5.72 2.24
C LEU A 231 -20.41 5.14 2.16
N SER A 232 -19.71 5.31 1.05
CA SER A 232 -18.38 4.71 0.87
C SER A 232 -17.31 5.37 1.73
N ASP A 233 -17.05 6.66 1.57
CA ASP A 233 -16.08 7.38 2.37
C ASP A 233 -16.56 7.54 3.83
N GLY A 234 -17.89 7.64 4.04
CA GLY A 234 -18.49 7.64 5.38
C GLY A 234 -18.26 6.33 6.13
N LEU A 235 -18.24 5.18 5.46
CA LEU A 235 -17.85 3.91 6.08
C LEU A 235 -16.38 3.94 6.53
N PHE A 236 -15.48 4.44 5.69
CA PHE A 236 -14.05 4.56 6.03
C PHE A 236 -13.84 5.46 7.26
N HIS A 237 -14.50 6.63 7.31
CA HIS A 237 -14.46 7.54 8.43
C HIS A 237 -15.05 6.91 9.71
N LYS A 238 -16.21 6.28 9.62
CA LYS A 238 -16.82 5.57 10.75
C LYS A 238 -15.89 4.50 11.34
N VAL A 239 -15.24 3.71 10.50
CA VAL A 239 -14.26 2.69 10.93
C VAL A 239 -13.04 3.35 11.57
N PHE A 240 -12.60 4.51 11.05
CA PHE A 240 -11.52 5.26 11.67
C PHE A 240 -11.86 5.67 13.10
N ASP A 241 -13.04 6.23 13.35
CA ASP A 241 -13.47 6.63 14.69
C ASP A 241 -13.59 5.43 15.65
N GLU A 242 -14.15 4.32 15.16
CA GLU A 242 -14.28 3.08 15.94
C GLU A 242 -12.92 2.54 16.39
N ILE A 243 -11.93 2.50 15.49
CA ILE A 243 -10.58 2.01 15.80
C ILE A 243 -9.79 3.02 16.63
N ALA A 244 -9.91 4.32 16.36
CA ALA A 244 -9.23 5.36 17.13
C ALA A 244 -9.53 5.26 18.63
N ALA A 245 -10.74 4.86 18.98
CA ALA A 245 -11.14 4.64 20.38
C ALA A 245 -10.34 3.52 21.08
N GLU A 246 -9.71 2.61 20.35
CA GLU A 246 -8.83 1.55 20.89
C GLU A 246 -7.40 2.06 21.19
N TYR A 247 -7.06 3.30 20.76
CA TYR A 247 -5.72 3.91 20.87
C TYR A 247 -5.76 5.27 21.59
N PRO A 248 -6.23 5.32 22.85
CA PRO A 248 -6.44 6.59 23.57
C PRO A 248 -5.16 7.41 23.79
N GLU A 249 -3.98 6.82 23.62
CA GLU A 249 -2.69 7.49 23.74
C GLU A 249 -2.25 8.21 22.44
N ILE A 250 -2.97 8.02 21.32
CA ILE A 250 -2.68 8.63 20.03
C ILE A 250 -3.77 9.65 19.71
N GLU A 251 -3.36 10.90 19.48
CA GLU A 251 -4.28 11.93 19.00
C GLU A 251 -4.85 11.52 17.63
N ASN A 252 -6.13 11.78 17.41
CA ASN A 252 -6.78 11.50 16.15
C ASN A 252 -7.64 12.67 15.68
N GLU A 253 -7.73 12.83 14.37
CA GLU A 253 -8.60 13.83 13.74
C GLU A 253 -9.01 13.39 12.34
N HIS A 254 -10.09 13.96 11.84
CA HIS A 254 -10.57 13.75 10.48
C HIS A 254 -10.63 15.08 9.72
N TRP A 255 -10.22 15.06 8.45
CA TRP A 255 -10.32 16.19 7.52
C TRP A 255 -11.00 15.76 6.22
N ILE A 256 -11.85 16.63 5.69
CA ILE A 256 -12.32 16.52 4.30
C ILE A 256 -11.10 16.68 3.40
N VAL A 257 -10.91 15.74 2.46
CA VAL A 257 -9.66 15.54 1.71
C VAL A 257 -9.17 16.79 0.94
N ASP A 258 -10.07 17.62 0.42
CA ASP A 258 -9.70 18.84 -0.31
C ASP A 258 -9.05 19.89 0.61
N ILE A 259 -9.64 20.15 1.79
CA ILE A 259 -9.03 21.06 2.75
C ILE A 259 -7.82 20.40 3.44
N GLY A 260 -7.84 19.07 3.67
CA GLY A 260 -6.69 18.31 4.14
C GLY A 260 -5.51 18.41 3.18
N ALA A 261 -5.75 18.28 1.88
CA ALA A 261 -4.72 18.45 0.83
C ALA A 261 -4.14 19.86 0.80
N ALA A 262 -5.00 20.89 0.92
CA ALA A 262 -4.56 22.29 1.01
C ALA A 262 -3.66 22.51 2.24
N LYS A 263 -4.04 21.95 3.40
CA LYS A 263 -3.25 22.03 4.63
C LYS A 263 -1.94 21.26 4.55
N LEU A 264 -1.94 20.09 3.91
CA LEU A 264 -0.71 19.31 3.66
C LEU A 264 0.30 20.10 2.80
N ALA A 265 -0.21 20.88 1.84
CA ALA A 265 0.65 21.72 1.00
C ALA A 265 1.11 23.02 1.69
N ASP A 266 0.35 23.55 2.64
CA ASP A 266 0.60 24.84 3.31
C ASP A 266 1.33 24.68 4.64
N THR A 267 0.91 23.74 5.47
CA THR A 267 1.40 23.51 6.83
C THR A 267 1.54 22.01 7.13
N PRO A 268 2.39 21.26 6.39
CA PRO A 268 2.54 19.82 6.57
C PRO A 268 2.98 19.42 7.97
N GLU A 269 3.64 20.32 8.70
CA GLU A 269 4.09 20.12 10.08
C GLU A 269 2.92 19.94 11.08
N ALA A 270 1.70 20.26 10.66
CA ALA A 270 0.50 19.99 11.45
C ALA A 270 0.10 18.52 11.45
N PHE A 271 0.66 17.71 10.56
CA PHE A 271 0.36 16.29 10.42
C PHE A 271 1.54 15.42 10.89
N ASP A 272 1.23 14.17 11.24
CA ASP A 272 2.23 13.18 11.67
C ASP A 272 2.05 11.89 10.85
N VAL A 273 0.98 11.11 11.09
CA VAL A 273 0.58 9.98 10.25
C VAL A 273 -0.75 10.29 9.59
N LEU A 274 -0.82 10.12 8.27
CA LEU A 274 -2.04 10.29 7.49
C LEU A 274 -2.55 8.92 7.01
N VAL A 275 -3.84 8.64 7.18
CA VAL A 275 -4.48 7.45 6.63
C VAL A 275 -5.63 7.85 5.71
N MET A 276 -5.74 7.19 4.55
CA MET A 276 -6.75 7.56 3.56
C MET A 276 -7.00 6.44 2.54
N PRO A 277 -8.16 6.48 1.84
CA PRO A 277 -8.44 5.62 0.70
C PRO A 277 -7.37 5.66 -0.39
N ASN A 278 -7.37 4.66 -1.24
CA ASN A 278 -6.30 4.35 -2.19
C ASN A 278 -5.95 5.51 -3.13
N LEU A 279 -6.93 6.06 -3.84
CA LEU A 279 -6.67 7.13 -4.82
C LEU A 279 -6.15 8.40 -4.16
N TYR A 280 -6.73 8.81 -3.03
CA TYR A 280 -6.24 10.00 -2.31
C TYR A 280 -4.82 9.80 -1.81
N GLY A 281 -4.51 8.60 -1.28
CA GLY A 281 -3.18 8.25 -0.81
C GLY A 281 -2.14 8.25 -1.92
N ASP A 282 -2.51 7.84 -3.14
CA ASP A 282 -1.62 7.90 -4.29
C ASP A 282 -1.26 9.35 -4.66
N ILE A 283 -2.28 10.17 -4.87
CA ILE A 283 -2.09 11.56 -5.28
C ILE A 283 -1.35 12.37 -4.21
N LEU A 284 -1.82 12.28 -2.96
CA LEU A 284 -1.29 13.14 -1.89
C LEU A 284 0.10 12.73 -1.43
N SER A 285 0.49 11.46 -1.58
CA SER A 285 1.85 11.06 -1.25
C SER A 285 2.89 11.58 -2.24
N ASP A 286 2.56 11.67 -3.53
CA ASP A 286 3.45 12.28 -4.52
C ASP A 286 3.57 13.80 -4.28
N VAL A 287 2.45 14.46 -3.93
CA VAL A 287 2.48 15.88 -3.51
C VAL A 287 3.34 16.05 -2.26
N ALA A 288 3.14 15.22 -1.23
CA ALA A 288 3.91 15.27 0.01
C ALA A 288 5.41 15.07 -0.23
N ALA A 289 5.78 14.08 -1.04
CA ALA A 289 7.17 13.82 -1.39
C ALA A 289 7.81 15.01 -2.15
N GLN A 290 7.06 15.62 -3.06
CA GLN A 290 7.54 16.77 -3.81
C GLN A 290 7.74 18.01 -2.94
N ILE A 291 6.82 18.30 -2.00
CA ILE A 291 6.96 19.45 -1.10
C ILE A 291 8.01 19.21 -0.01
N ALA A 292 8.32 17.94 0.34
CA ALA A 292 9.42 17.59 1.24
C ALA A 292 10.81 17.81 0.59
N GLY A 293 10.87 17.91 -0.76
CA GLY A 293 12.11 18.19 -1.49
C GLY A 293 12.15 17.60 -2.88
N SER A 294 11.93 16.32 -3.03
CA SER A 294 11.88 15.61 -4.33
C SER A 294 11.18 14.27 -4.17
N VAL A 295 10.34 13.92 -5.14
CA VAL A 295 9.77 12.56 -5.23
C VAL A 295 10.87 11.49 -5.40
N GLY A 296 12.05 11.86 -5.88
CA GLY A 296 13.23 11.00 -5.99
C GLY A 296 13.83 10.58 -4.64
N LEU A 297 13.42 11.24 -3.53
CA LEU A 297 13.85 10.92 -2.16
C LEU A 297 12.84 10.07 -1.40
N ALA A 298 11.78 9.59 -2.05
CA ALA A 298 10.71 8.90 -1.36
C ALA A 298 10.70 7.41 -1.69
N GLY A 299 10.95 6.60 -0.66
CA GLY A 299 10.77 5.16 -0.66
C GLY A 299 9.41 4.75 -0.12
N SER A 300 8.98 3.54 -0.41
CA SER A 300 7.74 2.98 0.12
C SER A 300 7.84 1.51 0.48
N ALA A 301 7.01 1.11 1.46
CA ALA A 301 6.77 -0.29 1.80
C ALA A 301 5.31 -0.63 1.53
N ASN A 302 5.08 -1.73 0.83
CA ASN A 302 3.75 -2.32 0.67
C ASN A 302 3.68 -3.56 1.56
N ILE A 303 2.79 -3.56 2.52
CA ILE A 303 2.73 -4.55 3.59
C ILE A 303 1.48 -5.42 3.45
N GLY A 304 1.68 -6.72 3.48
CA GLY A 304 0.64 -7.73 3.58
C GLY A 304 0.86 -8.61 4.81
N GLU A 305 -0.04 -9.57 5.03
CA GLU A 305 0.06 -10.50 6.16
C GLU A 305 1.27 -11.45 6.03
N ASN A 306 1.63 -11.83 4.80
CA ASN A 306 2.66 -12.85 4.55
C ASN A 306 3.78 -12.36 3.63
N VAL A 307 3.60 -11.26 2.91
CA VAL A 307 4.54 -10.74 1.92
C VAL A 307 4.67 -9.25 2.11
N ALA A 308 5.88 -8.72 1.93
CA ALA A 308 6.14 -7.30 1.87
C ALA A 308 6.90 -6.93 0.59
N MET A 309 6.55 -5.81 -0.04
CA MET A 309 7.21 -5.28 -1.23
C MET A 309 7.73 -3.87 -0.95
N PHE A 310 8.96 -3.62 -1.34
CA PHE A 310 9.67 -2.36 -1.13
C PHE A 310 10.05 -1.76 -2.47
N GLU A 311 9.80 -0.47 -2.65
CA GLU A 311 9.98 0.22 -3.93
C GLU A 311 10.18 1.73 -3.74
N ALA A 312 10.62 2.43 -4.79
CA ALA A 312 10.49 3.88 -4.89
C ALA A 312 9.02 4.24 -5.20
N ILE A 313 8.55 5.42 -4.77
CA ILE A 313 7.21 5.88 -5.14
C ILE A 313 7.14 6.40 -6.59
N HIS A 314 8.23 6.94 -7.14
CA HIS A 314 8.26 7.47 -8.50
C HIS A 314 8.17 6.38 -9.58
N GLY A 315 7.76 6.77 -10.79
CA GLY A 315 7.66 5.88 -11.95
C GLY A 315 9.00 5.59 -12.63
N SER A 316 8.92 4.83 -13.73
CA SER A 316 10.08 4.34 -14.51
C SER A 316 10.83 5.39 -15.32
N ALA A 317 10.30 6.59 -15.53
CA ALA A 317 10.90 7.71 -16.28
C ALA A 317 11.67 7.26 -17.54
N PRO A 318 11.05 6.59 -18.52
CA PRO A 318 11.74 5.90 -19.61
C PRO A 318 12.61 6.84 -20.48
N ARG A 319 12.26 8.13 -20.54
CA ARG A 319 13.06 9.14 -21.28
C ARG A 319 14.45 9.38 -20.67
N ARG A 320 14.70 8.95 -19.45
CA ARG A 320 15.97 9.14 -18.72
C ARG A 320 16.76 7.84 -18.56
N ALA A 321 16.24 6.73 -19.06
CA ALA A 321 16.86 5.43 -18.97
C ALA A 321 18.28 5.42 -19.58
N GLY A 322 19.25 4.85 -18.85
CA GLY A 322 20.63 4.69 -19.32
C GLY A 322 21.46 5.97 -19.35
N GLN A 323 20.98 7.07 -18.78
CA GLN A 323 21.70 8.35 -18.79
C GLN A 323 22.55 8.60 -17.54
N ASN A 324 22.62 7.65 -16.63
CA ASN A 324 23.34 7.77 -15.35
C ASN A 324 23.01 9.08 -14.60
N MET A 325 21.72 9.44 -14.53
CA MET A 325 21.31 10.69 -13.89
C MET A 325 20.19 10.51 -12.84
N ALA A 326 19.54 9.33 -12.82
CA ALA A 326 18.44 9.06 -11.91
C ALA A 326 18.92 9.04 -10.45
N ASN A 327 18.08 9.59 -9.56
CA ASN A 327 18.34 9.55 -8.13
C ASN A 327 18.00 8.14 -7.57
N PRO A 328 18.95 7.38 -7.01
CA PRO A 328 18.66 6.05 -6.47
C PRO A 328 18.06 6.10 -5.06
N SER A 329 17.98 7.28 -4.45
CA SER A 329 17.59 7.44 -3.04
C SER A 329 16.22 6.88 -2.72
N GLY A 330 15.22 7.08 -3.59
CA GLY A 330 13.87 6.54 -3.36
C GLY A 330 13.86 5.02 -3.22
N LEU A 331 14.54 4.31 -4.12
CA LEU A 331 14.66 2.86 -4.02
C LEU A 331 15.53 2.43 -2.84
N LEU A 332 16.61 3.16 -2.55
CA LEU A 332 17.48 2.90 -1.40
C LEU A 332 16.73 3.04 -0.08
N LEU A 333 15.89 4.08 0.09
CA LEU A 333 15.06 4.27 1.27
C LEU A 333 14.01 3.16 1.41
N GLY A 334 13.43 2.70 0.30
CA GLY A 334 12.63 1.48 0.28
C GLY A 334 13.41 0.25 0.72
N ALA A 335 14.64 0.07 0.24
CA ALA A 335 15.52 -1.02 0.65
C ALA A 335 15.94 -0.94 2.13
N ILE A 336 16.09 0.25 2.70
CA ILE A 336 16.32 0.44 4.14
C ILE A 336 15.11 -0.06 4.94
N MET A 337 13.88 0.27 4.51
CA MET A 337 12.67 -0.28 5.12
C MET A 337 12.62 -1.81 5.03
N MET A 338 13.06 -2.39 3.90
CA MET A 338 13.23 -3.84 3.74
C MET A 338 14.24 -4.42 4.74
N LEU A 339 15.40 -3.80 4.92
CA LEU A 339 16.41 -4.27 5.88
C LEU A 339 15.88 -4.30 7.31
N VAL A 340 15.12 -3.27 7.71
CA VAL A 340 14.42 -3.26 9.01
C VAL A 340 13.42 -4.41 9.10
N HIS A 341 12.64 -4.62 8.03
CA HIS A 341 11.63 -5.69 7.95
C HIS A 341 12.24 -7.09 8.11
N ILE A 342 13.40 -7.33 7.51
CA ILE A 342 14.12 -8.63 7.60
C ILE A 342 15.08 -8.72 8.78
N ASN A 343 14.92 -7.88 9.81
CA ASN A 343 15.72 -7.85 11.03
C ASN A 343 17.23 -7.58 10.83
N GLN A 344 17.63 -6.85 9.77
CA GLN A 344 18.97 -6.33 9.57
C GLN A 344 19.07 -4.84 9.95
N ALA A 345 18.53 -4.49 11.12
CA ALA A 345 18.42 -3.12 11.61
C ALA A 345 19.78 -2.39 11.71
N ASP A 346 20.85 -3.09 12.05
CA ASP A 346 22.21 -2.56 12.13
C ASP A 346 22.77 -2.20 10.74
N VAL A 347 22.45 -2.96 9.70
CA VAL A 347 22.79 -2.63 8.31
C VAL A 347 21.94 -1.46 7.83
N ALA A 348 20.63 -1.47 8.12
CA ALA A 348 19.73 -0.37 7.81
C ALA A 348 20.23 0.96 8.41
N GLU A 349 20.65 0.97 9.67
CA GLU A 349 21.21 2.14 10.34
C GLU A 349 22.48 2.65 9.64
N ARG A 350 23.42 1.75 9.32
CA ARG A 350 24.66 2.14 8.62
C ARG A 350 24.38 2.75 7.24
N VAL A 351 23.50 2.13 6.47
CA VAL A 351 23.13 2.62 5.12
C VAL A 351 22.43 3.97 5.21
N HIS A 352 21.44 4.09 6.10
CA HIS A 352 20.67 5.34 6.21
C HIS A 352 21.55 6.51 6.68
N ASN A 353 22.38 6.30 7.69
CA ASN A 353 23.28 7.36 8.17
C ASN A 353 24.33 7.73 7.11
N ALA A 354 24.89 6.78 6.36
CA ALA A 354 25.81 7.06 5.26
C ALA A 354 25.14 7.87 4.14
N TRP A 355 23.90 7.54 3.80
CA TRP A 355 23.10 8.31 2.86
C TRP A 355 22.82 9.73 3.37
N LEU A 356 22.39 9.90 4.64
CA LEU A 356 22.18 11.22 5.26
C LEU A 356 23.49 12.04 5.24
N ARG A 357 24.63 11.41 5.52
CA ARG A 357 25.93 12.07 5.43
C ARG A 357 26.27 12.50 4.00
N THR A 358 25.92 11.72 2.99
CA THR A 358 26.12 12.05 1.58
C THR A 358 25.30 13.28 1.18
N ILE A 359 24.03 13.34 1.60
CA ILE A 359 23.16 14.50 1.40
C ILE A 359 23.72 15.72 2.13
N GLU A 360 24.16 15.57 3.37
CA GLU A 360 24.73 16.65 4.19
C GLU A 360 26.02 17.20 3.58
N ASP A 361 26.85 16.36 2.99
CA ASP A 361 28.07 16.75 2.30
C ASP A 361 27.82 17.45 0.96
N GLY A 362 26.55 17.59 0.55
CA GLY A 362 26.14 18.30 -0.66
C GLY A 362 26.44 17.56 -1.95
N ILE A 363 26.59 16.21 -1.92
CA ILE A 363 26.73 15.37 -3.11
C ILE A 363 25.35 14.99 -3.58
N HIS A 364 24.89 15.59 -4.67
CA HIS A 364 23.49 15.58 -5.08
C HIS A 364 23.31 15.15 -6.52
N THR A 365 22.26 14.38 -6.76
CA THR A 365 21.77 14.09 -8.12
C THR A 365 21.03 15.30 -8.71
N TYR A 366 20.75 15.28 -10.01
CA TYR A 366 20.21 16.42 -10.76
C TYR A 366 18.92 17.00 -10.18
N ASP A 367 18.06 16.18 -9.58
CA ASP A 367 16.73 16.54 -9.08
C ASP A 367 16.74 17.32 -7.76
N ILE A 368 17.80 17.11 -6.97
CA ILE A 368 18.01 17.79 -5.68
C ILE A 368 19.21 18.75 -5.71
N TYR A 369 19.95 18.80 -6.82
CA TYR A 369 21.06 19.72 -6.98
C TYR A 369 20.56 21.17 -7.05
N LYS A 370 21.18 22.03 -6.25
CA LYS A 370 20.94 23.47 -6.27
C LYS A 370 22.25 24.22 -6.11
N GLU A 371 22.52 25.13 -7.06
CA GLU A 371 23.69 26.01 -7.01
C GLU A 371 23.71 26.84 -5.71
N GLY A 372 24.87 26.97 -5.11
CA GLY A 372 25.06 27.67 -3.83
C GLY A 372 24.66 26.88 -2.59
N VAL A 373 24.08 25.69 -2.74
CA VAL A 373 23.72 24.76 -1.65
C VAL A 373 24.48 23.45 -1.82
N SER A 374 24.41 22.85 -3.01
CA SER A 374 25.09 21.59 -3.33
C SER A 374 26.57 21.82 -3.59
N ARG A 375 27.42 20.92 -3.11
CA ARG A 375 28.87 20.93 -3.40
C ARG A 375 29.16 20.38 -4.79
N GLU A 376 28.47 19.28 -5.14
CA GLU A 376 28.74 18.54 -6.37
C GLU A 376 27.46 17.96 -6.96
N LYS A 377 27.34 18.00 -8.31
CA LYS A 377 26.29 17.34 -9.06
C LYS A 377 26.83 16.04 -9.64
N VAL A 378 26.23 14.92 -9.25
CA VAL A 378 26.70 13.58 -9.61
C VAL A 378 25.64 12.75 -10.33
N GLY A 379 26.06 11.70 -11.03
CA GLY A 379 25.17 10.70 -11.62
C GLY A 379 24.75 9.64 -10.62
N THR A 380 23.92 8.69 -11.07
CA THR A 380 23.38 7.58 -10.27
C THR A 380 24.50 6.72 -9.67
N LYS A 381 25.50 6.37 -10.48
CA LYS A 381 26.61 5.51 -10.07
C LYS A 381 27.51 6.22 -9.07
N GLU A 382 27.92 7.45 -9.37
CA GLU A 382 28.81 8.27 -8.54
C GLU A 382 28.14 8.60 -7.19
N PHE A 383 26.79 8.78 -7.18
CA PHE A 383 26.04 8.93 -5.94
C PHE A 383 26.11 7.67 -5.08
N ALA A 384 25.96 6.48 -5.68
CA ALA A 384 26.08 5.22 -4.95
C ALA A 384 27.50 5.01 -4.39
N GLU A 385 28.54 5.33 -5.15
CA GLU A 385 29.94 5.28 -4.71
C GLU A 385 30.16 6.23 -3.51
N ALA A 386 29.61 7.44 -3.57
CA ALA A 386 29.69 8.41 -2.47
C ALA A 386 29.00 7.92 -1.18
N VAL A 387 27.87 7.22 -1.28
CA VAL A 387 27.21 6.60 -0.12
C VAL A 387 28.08 5.45 0.45
N ILE A 388 28.64 4.60 -0.42
CA ILE A 388 29.51 3.49 0.00
C ILE A 388 30.73 3.98 0.76
N GLU A 389 31.37 5.06 0.29
CA GLU A 389 32.53 5.68 0.96
C GLU A 389 32.21 6.19 2.37
N ARG A 390 30.94 6.47 2.66
CA ARG A 390 30.46 6.99 3.95
C ARG A 390 29.88 5.94 4.86
N ILE A 391 29.91 4.66 4.49
CA ILE A 391 29.41 3.58 5.36
C ILE A 391 30.18 3.57 6.67
N GLY A 392 29.44 3.64 7.78
CA GLY A 392 29.97 3.75 9.14
C GLY A 392 30.10 5.19 9.65
N GLN A 393 29.88 6.19 8.81
CA GLN A 393 29.79 7.60 9.24
C GLN A 393 28.35 7.95 9.61
N LYS A 394 28.19 8.93 10.51
CA LYS A 394 26.88 9.54 10.86
C LYS A 394 26.85 10.98 10.35
N PRO A 395 25.66 11.52 10.03
CA PRO A 395 25.51 12.93 9.73
C PRO A 395 25.88 13.78 10.96
N GLU A 396 26.34 15.01 10.74
CA GLU A 396 26.72 15.95 11.79
C GLU A 396 25.60 16.95 12.14
N LYS A 397 24.78 17.32 11.14
CA LYS A 397 23.72 18.33 11.27
C LYS A 397 22.33 17.73 11.10
N LEU A 398 22.16 16.81 10.13
CA LEU A 398 20.92 16.06 10.01
C LEU A 398 20.81 15.09 11.20
N LYS A 399 19.58 14.80 11.60
CA LYS A 399 19.33 13.87 12.70
C LYS A 399 19.73 12.45 12.29
N ALA A 400 20.75 11.90 12.95
CA ALA A 400 21.12 10.50 12.76
C ALA A 400 19.95 9.57 13.16
N VAL A 401 19.80 8.48 12.42
CA VAL A 401 18.78 7.46 12.69
C VAL A 401 19.36 6.32 13.50
N GLU A 402 18.48 5.68 14.28
CA GLU A 402 18.76 4.44 15.03
C GLU A 402 17.58 3.49 14.81
N TYR A 403 17.88 2.24 14.49
CA TYR A 403 16.87 1.21 14.29
C TYR A 403 16.99 0.12 15.37
N LYS A 404 15.84 -0.28 15.94
CA LYS A 404 15.79 -1.37 16.92
C LYS A 404 15.53 -2.69 16.19
N ALA A 405 16.26 -3.75 16.57
CA ALA A 405 15.95 -5.09 16.13
C ALA A 405 14.56 -5.52 16.66
N GLY A 406 13.76 -6.18 15.82
CA GLY A 406 12.42 -6.68 16.18
C GLY A 406 11.25 -5.79 15.73
N GLY A 407 11.49 -4.83 14.82
CA GLY A 407 10.47 -3.86 14.37
C GLY A 407 9.39 -4.36 13.41
N SER A 408 9.40 -5.62 12.99
CA SER A 408 8.41 -6.13 12.03
C SER A 408 7.62 -7.32 12.58
N GLU A 409 6.97 -7.16 13.73
CA GLU A 409 5.87 -8.07 14.00
C GLU A 409 4.75 -7.81 13.00
N ALA A 410 4.31 -8.86 12.29
CA ALA A 410 3.15 -8.80 11.42
C ALA A 410 1.98 -8.23 12.24
N VAL A 411 1.40 -7.15 11.75
CA VAL A 411 0.16 -6.63 12.34
C VAL A 411 -0.86 -7.73 12.19
N ASN A 412 -1.34 -8.24 13.31
CA ASN A 412 -2.44 -9.18 13.31
C ASN A 412 -3.68 -8.38 12.87
N ALA A 413 -3.95 -8.38 11.57
CA ALA A 413 -5.07 -7.67 10.97
C ALA A 413 -6.39 -8.38 11.33
N GLN A 414 -6.72 -8.38 12.64
CA GLN A 414 -8.00 -8.90 13.09
C GLN A 414 -9.11 -7.98 12.62
N THR A 415 -9.96 -8.50 11.77
CA THR A 415 -11.24 -7.87 11.45
C THR A 415 -12.24 -8.17 12.56
N SER A 416 -12.96 -7.14 12.98
CA SER A 416 -13.99 -7.28 14.01
C SER A 416 -15.13 -8.18 13.51
N LYS A 417 -15.66 -9.05 14.39
CA LYS A 417 -16.91 -9.76 14.10
C LYS A 417 -18.05 -8.78 14.35
N HIS A 418 -18.76 -8.42 13.28
CA HIS A 418 -19.99 -7.64 13.39
C HIS A 418 -21.20 -8.57 13.32
N GLU A 419 -22.24 -8.22 14.06
CA GLU A 419 -23.55 -8.87 13.89
C GLU A 419 -24.11 -8.52 12.51
N ALA A 420 -24.75 -9.50 11.89
CA ALA A 420 -25.34 -9.30 10.57
C ALA A 420 -26.58 -8.41 10.67
N GLU A 421 -26.58 -7.29 9.97
CA GLU A 421 -27.73 -6.40 9.85
C GLU A 421 -28.88 -7.06 9.06
N GLN A 422 -30.12 -6.74 9.41
CA GLN A 422 -31.28 -7.23 8.67
C GLN A 422 -31.41 -6.46 7.36
N LYS A 423 -31.24 -7.17 6.23
CA LYS A 423 -31.33 -6.60 4.89
C LYS A 423 -32.73 -6.78 4.31
N ALA A 424 -33.39 -5.69 3.92
CA ALA A 424 -34.66 -5.69 3.22
C ALA A 424 -34.53 -4.96 1.89
N THR A 425 -34.91 -5.60 0.76
CA THR A 425 -35.01 -4.93 -0.54
C THR A 425 -36.31 -4.16 -0.59
N ILE A 426 -36.27 -2.87 -0.90
CA ILE A 426 -37.42 -1.96 -0.92
C ILE A 426 -37.67 -1.34 -2.31
N GLY A 427 -36.81 -1.60 -3.28
CA GLY A 427 -36.90 -1.07 -4.63
C GLY A 427 -35.75 -1.49 -5.51
N VAL A 428 -35.70 -0.89 -6.69
CA VAL A 428 -34.65 -1.06 -7.69
C VAL A 428 -34.44 0.23 -8.48
N ASP A 429 -33.21 0.62 -8.70
CA ASP A 429 -32.81 1.58 -9.72
C ASP A 429 -32.52 0.81 -11.02
N VAL A 430 -33.20 1.17 -12.11
CA VAL A 430 -32.99 0.62 -13.46
C VAL A 430 -32.40 1.70 -14.34
N PHE A 431 -31.23 1.40 -14.94
CA PHE A 431 -30.55 2.33 -15.82
C PHE A 431 -30.86 2.02 -17.28
N LEU A 432 -31.19 3.05 -18.06
CA LEU A 432 -31.58 2.95 -19.46
C LEU A 432 -30.58 3.69 -20.36
N ASP A 433 -30.26 3.08 -21.51
CA ASP A 433 -29.66 3.77 -22.65
C ASP A 433 -30.83 4.31 -23.52
N TRP A 434 -31.01 5.64 -23.54
CA TRP A 434 -32.12 6.25 -24.26
C TRP A 434 -31.80 7.69 -24.69
N ASN A 435 -32.05 8.00 -25.94
CA ASN A 435 -31.72 9.31 -26.55
C ASN A 435 -32.84 9.89 -27.44
N LYS A 436 -34.10 9.49 -27.23
CA LYS A 436 -35.21 9.75 -28.20
C LYS A 436 -36.18 10.86 -27.78
N GLY A 437 -35.92 11.58 -26.67
CA GLY A 437 -36.88 12.60 -26.22
C GLY A 437 -36.50 13.29 -24.92
N THR A 438 -37.51 13.82 -24.23
CA THR A 438 -37.38 14.58 -22.98
C THR A 438 -37.54 13.70 -21.74
N ALA A 439 -37.16 14.21 -20.56
CA ALA A 439 -37.36 13.54 -19.28
C ALA A 439 -38.86 13.28 -19.00
N ASP A 440 -39.75 14.20 -19.39
CA ASP A 440 -41.19 14.06 -19.19
C ASP A 440 -41.80 12.98 -20.08
N GLU A 441 -41.38 12.89 -21.34
CA GLU A 441 -41.80 11.83 -22.26
C GLU A 441 -41.35 10.45 -21.76
N LEU A 442 -40.07 10.33 -21.32
CA LEU A 442 -39.58 9.10 -20.73
C LEU A 442 -40.33 8.76 -19.43
N GLY A 443 -40.52 9.75 -18.55
CA GLY A 443 -41.24 9.58 -17.29
C GLY A 443 -42.66 9.10 -17.47
N ALA A 444 -43.42 9.70 -18.38
CA ALA A 444 -44.79 9.29 -18.72
C ALA A 444 -44.82 7.86 -19.27
N ALA A 445 -43.93 7.53 -20.20
CA ALA A 445 -43.85 6.21 -20.81
C ALA A 445 -43.50 5.11 -19.78
N ILE A 446 -42.45 5.29 -19.00
CA ILE A 446 -42.02 4.32 -17.97
C ILE A 446 -43.05 4.20 -16.85
N LYS A 447 -43.72 5.31 -16.48
CA LYS A 447 -44.81 5.30 -15.49
C LYS A 447 -45.98 4.42 -15.95
N SER A 448 -46.28 4.39 -17.23
CA SER A 448 -47.37 3.56 -17.77
C SER A 448 -47.12 2.05 -17.69
N ILE A 449 -45.87 1.63 -17.52
CA ILE A 449 -45.43 0.21 -17.48
C ILE A 449 -44.85 -0.22 -16.14
N GLU A 450 -44.92 0.60 -15.10
CA GLU A 450 -44.32 0.33 -13.78
C GLU A 450 -44.84 -0.93 -13.07
N GLY A 451 -46.09 -1.35 -13.36
CA GLY A 451 -46.70 -2.57 -12.82
C GLY A 451 -46.86 -2.56 -11.30
N ASP A 452 -46.30 -3.56 -10.61
CA ASP A 452 -46.42 -3.72 -9.15
C ASP A 452 -45.52 -2.77 -8.34
N LEU A 453 -44.59 -2.09 -8.98
CA LEU A 453 -43.75 -1.10 -8.38
C LEU A 453 -44.21 0.31 -8.69
N ASN A 454 -43.66 1.30 -8.05
CA ASN A 454 -43.96 2.71 -8.23
C ASN A 454 -42.72 3.46 -8.71
N LEU A 455 -42.75 4.00 -9.95
CA LEU A 455 -41.71 4.92 -10.43
C LEU A 455 -41.80 6.23 -9.65
N THR A 456 -40.81 6.54 -8.85
CA THR A 456 -40.80 7.74 -8.01
C THR A 456 -39.94 8.87 -8.57
N MET A 457 -38.92 8.53 -9.33
CA MET A 457 -38.03 9.55 -9.90
C MET A 457 -37.23 8.99 -11.08
N ILE A 458 -36.88 9.88 -12.00
CA ILE A 458 -35.81 9.66 -12.96
C ILE A 458 -34.71 10.68 -12.71
N SER A 459 -33.48 10.23 -12.72
CA SER A 459 -32.30 11.11 -12.64
C SER A 459 -31.36 10.90 -13.82
N ASN A 460 -30.65 11.94 -14.18
CA ASN A 460 -29.61 11.93 -15.20
C ASN A 460 -28.32 12.56 -14.59
N ARG A 461 -27.19 11.88 -14.64
CA ARG A 461 -25.95 12.29 -14.00
C ARG A 461 -26.09 12.65 -12.51
N GLY A 462 -26.95 11.92 -11.78
CA GLY A 462 -27.20 12.15 -10.35
C GLY A 462 -28.16 13.30 -10.02
N VAL A 463 -28.67 14.02 -11.01
CA VAL A 463 -29.66 15.10 -10.83
C VAL A 463 -31.04 14.58 -11.14
N LYS A 464 -32.03 14.83 -10.26
CA LYS A 464 -33.46 14.52 -10.54
C LYS A 464 -33.93 15.36 -11.71
N VAL A 465 -34.48 14.70 -12.73
CA VAL A 465 -35.00 15.32 -13.97
C VAL A 465 -36.48 15.04 -14.19
N TRP A 466 -37.08 14.11 -13.43
CA TRP A 466 -38.50 13.81 -13.44
C TRP A 466 -38.92 13.22 -12.07
N PRO A 467 -40.13 13.50 -11.57
CA PRO A 467 -40.98 14.62 -11.95
C PRO A 467 -40.36 15.95 -11.54
N GLU A 468 -40.71 17.03 -12.20
CA GLU A 468 -40.26 18.40 -11.87
C GLU A 468 -38.73 18.58 -11.93
N GLY A 469 -38.14 18.31 -13.08
CA GLY A 469 -36.75 18.59 -13.37
C GLY A 469 -36.46 20.05 -13.67
N SER A 470 -35.21 20.50 -13.45
CA SER A 470 -34.76 21.84 -13.85
C SER A 470 -34.43 21.89 -15.34
N PRO A 471 -34.92 22.86 -16.11
CA PRO A 471 -34.65 22.97 -17.54
C PRO A 471 -33.16 23.25 -17.87
N GLU A 472 -32.39 23.76 -16.89
CA GLU A 472 -30.96 24.01 -17.05
C GLU A 472 -30.11 22.73 -16.91
N THR A 473 -30.72 21.60 -16.55
CA THR A 473 -29.96 20.36 -16.34
C THR A 473 -29.47 19.80 -17.68
N PHE A 474 -28.18 19.67 -17.83
CA PHE A 474 -27.55 18.99 -18.97
C PHE A 474 -27.89 17.48 -18.93
N ILE A 475 -28.42 16.96 -20.04
CA ILE A 475 -28.90 15.58 -20.18
C ILE A 475 -27.95 14.78 -21.07
N THR A 476 -27.70 13.53 -20.70
CA THR A 476 -27.02 12.50 -21.50
C THR A 476 -27.97 11.36 -21.80
N ASP A 477 -27.51 10.38 -22.57
CA ASP A 477 -28.23 9.16 -22.92
C ASP A 477 -28.39 8.14 -21.76
N HIS A 478 -27.85 8.43 -20.58
CA HIS A 478 -27.83 7.53 -19.43
C HIS A 478 -28.86 7.98 -18.37
N TRP A 479 -29.92 7.21 -18.17
CA TRP A 479 -31.04 7.53 -17.30
C TRP A 479 -31.19 6.54 -16.17
N ARG A 480 -31.33 7.00 -14.92
CA ARG A 480 -31.62 6.17 -13.77
C ARG A 480 -33.11 6.31 -13.38
N CYS A 481 -33.87 5.25 -13.53
CA CYS A 481 -35.30 5.17 -13.17
C CYS A 481 -35.43 4.44 -11.83
N ARG A 482 -35.94 5.11 -10.80
CA ARG A 482 -36.09 4.55 -9.45
C ARG A 482 -37.50 4.02 -9.24
N PHE A 483 -37.58 2.71 -8.99
CA PHE A 483 -38.79 2.02 -8.63
C PHE A 483 -38.75 1.57 -7.18
N VAL A 484 -39.81 1.87 -6.43
CA VAL A 484 -39.95 1.45 -5.03
C VAL A 484 -41.23 0.66 -4.83
N SER A 485 -41.41 0.07 -3.66
CA SER A 485 -42.67 -0.55 -3.26
C SER A 485 -43.82 0.45 -3.34
N ARG A 486 -45.00 -0.04 -3.71
CA ARG A 486 -46.25 0.76 -3.63
C ARG A 486 -46.71 1.00 -2.19
N THR A 487 -46.29 0.13 -1.27
CA THR A 487 -46.47 0.33 0.16
C THR A 487 -45.22 1.04 0.70
N ASP A 488 -45.40 2.18 1.36
CA ASP A 488 -44.28 2.98 1.90
C ASP A 488 -43.40 2.12 2.81
N GLY A 489 -42.10 2.05 2.46
CA GLY A 489 -41.10 1.22 3.14
C GLY A 489 -41.34 -0.30 3.03
N GLY A 490 -42.35 -0.75 2.26
CA GLY A 490 -42.67 -2.18 2.13
C GLY A 490 -41.59 -2.96 1.35
N PRO A 491 -41.45 -4.27 1.64
CA PRO A 491 -40.46 -5.11 0.95
C PRO A 491 -40.82 -5.30 -0.52
N VAL A 492 -39.80 -5.39 -1.37
CA VAL A 492 -39.91 -5.72 -2.80
C VAL A 492 -39.26 -7.07 -3.04
N THR A 493 -39.94 -7.94 -3.75
CA THR A 493 -39.45 -9.26 -4.15
C THR A 493 -38.65 -9.18 -5.45
N HIS A 494 -37.71 -10.10 -5.63
CA HIS A 494 -37.01 -10.24 -6.91
C HIS A 494 -37.97 -10.53 -8.10
N ALA A 495 -39.12 -11.20 -7.87
CA ALA A 495 -40.13 -11.44 -8.89
C ALA A 495 -40.77 -10.12 -9.39
N GLN A 496 -41.00 -9.17 -8.49
CA GLN A 496 -41.48 -7.83 -8.88
C GLN A 496 -40.44 -7.05 -9.66
N ILE A 497 -39.16 -7.15 -9.28
CA ILE A 497 -38.05 -6.54 -10.02
C ILE A 497 -37.94 -7.15 -11.43
N ILE A 498 -37.95 -8.49 -11.54
CA ILE A 498 -37.96 -9.17 -12.85
C ILE A 498 -39.17 -8.74 -13.68
N GLY A 499 -40.32 -8.61 -13.05
CA GLY A 499 -41.56 -8.16 -13.72
C GLY A 499 -41.44 -6.75 -14.31
N VAL A 500 -40.84 -5.79 -13.60
CA VAL A 500 -40.64 -4.43 -14.16
C VAL A 500 -39.59 -4.45 -15.27
N LEU A 501 -38.51 -5.21 -15.16
CA LEU A 501 -37.50 -5.36 -16.21
C LEU A 501 -38.11 -5.99 -17.48
N GLY A 502 -38.97 -7.00 -17.34
CA GLY A 502 -39.70 -7.61 -18.45
C GLY A 502 -40.54 -6.60 -19.19
N ARG A 503 -41.33 -5.78 -18.48
CA ARG A 503 -42.17 -4.75 -19.09
C ARG A 503 -41.37 -3.64 -19.78
N ILE A 504 -40.23 -3.25 -19.19
CA ILE A 504 -39.29 -2.28 -19.80
C ILE A 504 -38.77 -2.84 -21.12
N HIS A 505 -38.37 -4.11 -21.14
CA HIS A 505 -37.88 -4.81 -22.34
C HIS A 505 -38.97 -4.92 -23.40
N GLU A 506 -40.17 -5.38 -23.03
CA GLU A 506 -41.33 -5.50 -23.94
C GLU A 506 -41.73 -4.17 -24.56
N ALA A 507 -41.56 -3.06 -23.84
CA ALA A 507 -41.80 -1.71 -24.34
C ALA A 507 -40.65 -1.18 -25.23
N GLY A 508 -39.60 -1.96 -25.46
CA GLY A 508 -38.49 -1.62 -26.36
C GLY A 508 -37.46 -0.68 -25.79
N TYR A 509 -37.35 -0.58 -24.45
CA TYR A 509 -36.30 0.16 -23.79
C TYR A 509 -35.10 -0.76 -23.52
N ASP A 510 -33.90 -0.22 -23.73
CA ASP A 510 -32.64 -0.89 -23.41
C ASP A 510 -32.23 -0.59 -21.95
N PHE A 511 -32.39 -1.57 -21.07
CA PHE A 511 -31.85 -1.46 -19.69
C PHE A 511 -30.46 -2.04 -19.62
N ILE A 512 -29.54 -1.28 -19.10
CA ILE A 512 -28.08 -1.55 -19.12
C ILE A 512 -27.49 -1.92 -17.75
N GLN A 513 -28.19 -1.52 -16.67
CA GLN A 513 -27.76 -1.82 -15.30
C GLN A 513 -28.95 -1.80 -14.35
N THR A 514 -28.84 -2.54 -13.26
CA THR A 514 -29.80 -2.50 -12.14
C THR A 514 -29.07 -2.46 -10.81
N GLU A 515 -29.62 -1.69 -9.84
CA GLU A 515 -29.13 -1.65 -8.46
C GLU A 515 -30.29 -1.82 -7.49
N ASN A 516 -30.22 -2.85 -6.64
CA ASN A 516 -31.25 -3.08 -5.65
C ASN A 516 -31.19 -2.01 -4.54
N LEU A 517 -32.29 -1.36 -4.27
CA LEU A 517 -32.44 -0.45 -3.13
C LEU A 517 -32.73 -1.28 -1.88
N CYS A 518 -31.77 -1.29 -0.95
CA CYS A 518 -31.88 -2.07 0.28
C CYS A 518 -31.81 -1.17 1.50
N ASN A 519 -32.62 -1.50 2.51
CA ASN A 519 -32.41 -1.03 3.88
C ASN A 519 -31.60 -2.07 4.66
N PHE A 520 -30.80 -1.59 5.60
CA PHE A 520 -30.06 -2.38 6.59
C PHE A 520 -30.46 -1.87 7.98
N ASP A 521 -31.09 -2.71 8.82
CA ASP A 521 -31.71 -2.32 10.11
C ASP A 521 -32.55 -1.04 9.97
N ASP A 522 -33.46 -1.03 8.99
CA ASP A 522 -34.33 0.09 8.60
C ASP A 522 -33.65 1.38 8.12
N LYS A 523 -32.32 1.38 7.96
CA LYS A 523 -31.56 2.50 7.38
C LYS A 523 -31.31 2.28 5.90
N ALA A 524 -31.52 3.32 5.10
CA ALA A 524 -31.27 3.25 3.65
C ALA A 524 -29.79 3.00 3.35
N GLY A 525 -29.50 1.93 2.60
CA GLY A 525 -28.18 1.58 2.07
C GLY A 525 -27.90 2.21 0.70
N TYR A 526 -28.59 3.27 0.33
CA TYR A 526 -28.48 3.95 -0.96
C TYR A 526 -28.70 5.46 -0.81
N GLN A 527 -28.24 6.22 -1.80
CA GLN A 527 -28.42 7.67 -1.86
C GLN A 527 -28.91 8.13 -3.24
N GLY A 528 -29.38 9.39 -3.29
CA GLY A 528 -29.70 10.13 -4.50
C GLY A 528 -31.11 10.02 -4.98
#